data_f333896b870bfce6c5e96b619bbd602a
#
_entry.id   f333896b870bfce6c5e96b619bbd602a
#
_cell.length_a   1.000
_cell.length_b   1.000
_cell.length_c   1.000
_cell.angle_alpha   90.00
_cell.angle_beta   90.00
_cell.angle_gamma   90.00
#
_symmetry.space_group_name_H-M   'P 1'
#
loop_
_entity.id
_entity.type
_entity.pdbx_description
1 polymer ?
#
loop_
_entity_poly.entity_id
_entity_poly.type
_entity_poly.pdbx_seq_one_letter_code
_entity_poly.pdbx_strand_id
1 'polypeptide(L)' 'MATIDVRPVIAAGAEPFNMIMAAVAALDEHEDLVVLAPFEPVPLEGVLGAQGYSYEALELGPDDWQITFRRQS' A
#
# COMPACT_ATOMS: atom_id res chain seq x y z
N MET A 1 12.84 -2.38 3.55
CA MET A 1 11.36 -2.40 3.58
C MET A 1 10.85 -1.02 3.94
N ALA A 2 9.97 -0.46 3.13
CA ALA A 2 9.34 0.82 3.40
C ALA A 2 7.94 0.57 3.96
N THR A 3 7.52 1.36 4.93
CA THR A 3 6.19 1.25 5.53
C THR A 3 5.51 2.61 5.49
N ILE A 4 4.27 2.64 5.01
CA ILE A 4 3.47 3.85 4.96
C ILE A 4 2.13 3.59 5.64
N ASP A 5 1.77 4.46 6.58
CA ASP A 5 0.51 4.36 7.29
C ASP A 5 -0.45 5.42 6.75
N VAL A 6 -1.48 4.97 6.03
CA VAL A 6 -2.47 5.89 5.44
C VAL A 6 -3.74 6.00 6.27
N ARG A 7 -3.82 5.31 7.41
CA ARG A 7 -5.00 5.37 8.28
C ARG A 7 -5.31 6.79 8.75
N PRO A 8 -4.32 7.57 9.26
CA PRO A 8 -4.63 8.95 9.65
C PRO A 8 -4.98 9.85 8.46
N VAL A 9 -4.40 9.59 7.31
CA VAL A 9 -4.68 10.37 6.08
C VAL A 9 -6.14 10.18 5.65
N ILE A 10 -6.61 8.92 5.64
CA ILE A 10 -7.99 8.58 5.29
C ILE A 10 -8.96 9.11 6.36
N ALA A 11 -8.61 9.00 7.64
CA ALA A 11 -9.44 9.50 8.73
C ALA A 11 -9.61 11.02 8.65
N ALA A 12 -8.63 11.74 8.14
CA ALA A 12 -8.68 13.18 7.93
C ALA A 12 -9.44 13.58 6.65
N GLY A 13 -9.92 12.61 5.88
CA GLY A 13 -10.63 12.85 4.63
C GLY A 13 -9.74 13.20 3.45
N ALA A 14 -8.43 13.02 3.59
CA ALA A 14 -7.47 13.28 2.52
C ALA A 14 -7.31 12.06 1.61
N GLU A 15 -6.83 12.31 0.39
CA GLU A 15 -6.61 11.26 -0.60
C GLU A 15 -5.20 10.67 -0.42
N PRO A 16 -5.05 9.36 -0.12
CA PRO A 16 -3.74 8.76 0.12
C PRO A 16 -3.03 8.31 -1.15
N PHE A 17 -3.70 8.31 -2.31
CA PHE A 17 -3.17 7.68 -3.52
C PHE A 17 -1.83 8.30 -3.95
N ASN A 18 -1.76 9.64 -4.03
CA ASN A 18 -0.52 10.31 -4.44
C ASN A 18 0.63 10.04 -3.47
N MET A 19 0.32 9.99 -2.18
CA MET A 19 1.30 9.68 -1.14
C MET A 19 1.87 8.27 -1.30
N ILE A 20 0.99 7.30 -1.60
CA ILE A 20 1.40 5.92 -1.83
C ILE A 20 2.24 5.81 -3.11
N MET A 21 1.82 6.48 -4.18
CA MET A 21 2.55 6.43 -5.44
C MET A 21 3.93 7.09 -5.33
N ALA A 22 4.05 8.14 -4.52
CA ALA A 22 5.35 8.75 -4.22
C ALA A 22 6.25 7.79 -3.46
N ALA A 23 5.70 7.03 -2.51
CA ALA A 23 6.44 6.01 -1.78
C ALA A 23 6.90 4.88 -2.72
N VAL A 24 6.05 4.45 -3.65
CA VAL A 24 6.40 3.44 -4.65
C VAL A 24 7.56 3.94 -5.52
N ALA A 25 7.52 5.19 -5.95
CA ALA A 25 8.57 5.77 -6.79
C ALA A 25 9.92 5.85 -6.07
N ALA A 26 9.90 5.91 -4.74
CA ALA A 26 11.10 5.99 -3.92
C ALA A 26 11.68 4.61 -3.55
N LEU A 27 10.98 3.52 -3.88
CA LEU A 27 11.44 2.17 -3.53
C LEU A 27 12.67 1.78 -4.34
N ASP A 28 13.60 1.10 -3.67
CA ASP A 28 14.69 0.41 -4.35
C ASP A 28 14.15 -0.81 -5.11
N GLU A 29 14.95 -1.33 -6.04
CA GLU A 29 14.57 -2.42 -6.95
C GLU A 29 14.08 -3.67 -6.22
N HIS A 30 14.63 -3.97 -5.05
CA HIS A 30 14.28 -5.16 -4.27
C HIS A 30 13.59 -4.84 -2.95
N GLU A 31 13.09 -3.62 -2.83
CA GLU A 31 12.47 -3.17 -1.58
C GLU A 31 10.97 -3.40 -1.62
N ASP A 32 10.43 -4.03 -0.55
CA ASP A 32 9.00 -4.21 -0.38
C ASP A 32 8.36 -2.95 0.19
N LEU A 33 7.10 -2.72 -0.15
CA LEU A 33 6.29 -1.65 0.43
C LEU A 33 5.18 -2.26 1.27
N VAL A 34 5.09 -1.83 2.53
CA VAL A 34 3.99 -2.20 3.43
C VAL A 34 3.08 -0.99 3.59
N VAL A 35 1.79 -1.18 3.31
CA VAL A 35 0.76 -0.14 3.47
C VAL A 35 -0.17 -0.55 4.60
N LEU A 36 -0.35 0.35 5.57
CA LEU A 36 -1.31 0.16 6.65
C LEU A 36 -2.54 1.00 6.34
N ALA A 37 -3.71 0.37 6.26
CA ALA A 37 -4.96 1.01 5.87
C ALA A 37 -6.12 0.54 6.74
N PRO A 38 -7.23 1.30 6.81
CA PRO A 38 -8.41 0.88 7.59
C PRO A 38 -9.31 -0.10 6.85
N PHE A 39 -8.99 -0.42 5.59
CA PHE A 39 -9.75 -1.36 4.77
C PHE A 39 -8.82 -1.91 3.69
N GLU A 40 -9.27 -2.95 2.97
CA GLU A 40 -8.49 -3.48 1.86
C GLU A 40 -8.53 -2.51 0.68
N PRO A 41 -7.37 -1.93 0.26
CA PRO A 41 -7.36 -0.92 -0.81
C PRO A 41 -7.38 -1.60 -2.19
N VAL A 42 -8.51 -2.17 -2.57
CA VAL A 42 -8.66 -2.94 -3.81
C VAL A 42 -8.25 -2.15 -5.06
N PRO A 43 -8.64 -0.86 -5.23
CA PRO A 43 -8.18 -0.11 -6.40
C PRO A 43 -6.66 0.04 -6.47
N LEU A 44 -6.00 0.22 -5.34
CA LEU A 44 -4.55 0.31 -5.28
C LEU A 44 -3.89 -1.01 -5.67
N GLU A 45 -4.45 -2.12 -5.19
CA GLU A 45 -3.97 -3.46 -5.53
C GLU A 45 -4.01 -3.67 -7.04
N GLY A 46 -5.09 -3.23 -7.69
CA GLY A 46 -5.23 -3.31 -9.14
C GLY A 46 -4.20 -2.48 -9.88
N VAL A 47 -3.95 -1.25 -9.43
CA VAL A 47 -2.99 -0.34 -10.05
C VAL A 47 -1.56 -0.89 -9.95
N LEU A 48 -1.15 -1.30 -8.74
CA LEU A 48 0.21 -1.80 -8.54
C LEU A 48 0.40 -3.18 -9.16
N GLY A 49 -0.64 -4.01 -9.16
CA GLY A 49 -0.61 -5.29 -9.87
C GLY A 49 -0.34 -5.11 -11.36
N ALA A 50 -0.96 -4.11 -11.97
CA ALA A 50 -0.74 -3.78 -13.38
C ALA A 50 0.68 -3.26 -13.64
N GLN A 51 1.36 -2.75 -12.60
CA GLN A 51 2.73 -2.26 -12.70
C GLN A 51 3.78 -3.32 -12.38
N GLY A 52 3.36 -4.56 -12.18
CA GLY A 52 4.28 -5.67 -11.94
C GLY A 52 4.53 -5.99 -10.47
N TYR A 53 3.69 -5.51 -9.57
CA TYR A 53 3.79 -5.86 -8.15
C TYR A 53 2.86 -7.01 -7.81
N SER A 54 3.33 -7.95 -6.99
CA SER A 54 2.47 -8.88 -6.28
C SER A 54 2.12 -8.26 -4.92
N TYR A 55 1.03 -8.71 -4.33
CA TYR A 55 0.63 -8.20 -3.03
C TYR A 55 0.01 -9.29 -2.17
N GLU A 56 0.08 -9.06 -0.87
CA GLU A 56 -0.55 -9.91 0.13
C GLU A 56 -1.28 -9.01 1.12
N ALA A 57 -2.59 -9.20 1.24
CA ALA A 57 -3.43 -8.41 2.14
C ALA A 57 -3.73 -9.23 3.39
N LEU A 58 -3.51 -8.64 4.57
CA LEU A 58 -3.74 -9.28 5.85
C LEU A 58 -4.64 -8.39 6.69
N GLU A 59 -5.78 -8.92 7.10
CA GLU A 59 -6.68 -8.22 8.02
C GLU A 59 -6.17 -8.45 9.45
N LEU A 60 -5.81 -7.35 10.12
CA LEU A 60 -5.31 -7.38 11.49
C LEU A 60 -6.42 -7.13 12.51
N GLY A 61 -7.52 -6.53 12.08
CA GLY A 61 -8.67 -6.20 12.92
C GLY A 61 -9.78 -5.63 12.07
N PRO A 62 -10.94 -5.24 12.68
CA PRO A 62 -12.09 -4.78 11.90
C PRO A 62 -11.82 -3.59 10.97
N ASP A 63 -10.93 -2.69 11.38
CA ASP A 63 -10.58 -1.50 10.60
C ASP A 63 -9.07 -1.38 10.49
N ASP A 64 -8.37 -2.49 10.32
CA ASP A 64 -6.92 -2.51 10.33
C ASP A 64 -6.39 -3.56 9.36
N TRP A 65 -5.79 -3.10 8.28
CA TRP A 65 -5.27 -3.95 7.21
C TRP A 65 -3.80 -3.65 6.95
N GLN A 66 -3.04 -4.69 6.63
CA GLN A 66 -1.65 -4.57 6.23
C GLN A 66 -1.49 -5.21 4.87
N ILE A 67 -1.05 -4.43 3.87
CA ILE A 67 -0.84 -4.92 2.52
C ILE A 67 0.64 -4.80 2.20
N THR A 68 1.25 -5.92 1.82
CA THR A 68 2.66 -5.95 1.42
C THR A 68 2.75 -6.08 -0.08
N PHE A 69 3.40 -5.12 -0.72
CA PHE A 69 3.65 -5.12 -2.16
C PHE A 69 5.09 -5.48 -2.44
N ARG A 70 5.29 -6.42 -3.36
CA ARG A 70 6.61 -6.88 -3.78
C ARG A 70 6.72 -6.79 -5.28
N ARG A 71 7.84 -6.23 -5.74
CA ARG A 71 8.09 -6.12 -7.16
C ARG A 71 8.40 -7.50 -7.73
N GLN A 72 7.71 -7.86 -8.82
CA GLN A 72 8.02 -9.08 -9.57
C GLN A 72 9.16 -8.78 -10.54
N SER A 73 10.20 -9.53 -10.44
CA SER A 73 11.36 -9.39 -11.35
C SER A 73 11.30 -10.42 -12.47
#